data_fc69359040d566d82293d22844328d23
#
_entry.id   fc69359040d566d82293d22844328d23
#
_cell.length_a   1.000
_cell.length_b   1.000
_cell.length_c   1.000
_cell.angle_alpha   90.00
_cell.angle_beta   90.00
_cell.angle_gamma   90.00
#
_symmetry.space_group_name_H-M   'P 1'
#
loop_
_entity.id
_entity.type
_entity.pdbx_description
1 polymer ?
#
loop_
_entity_poly.entity_id
_entity_poly.type
_entity_poly.pdbx_seq_one_letter_code
_entity_poly.pdbx_strand_id
1 'polypeptide(L)'
;VKLSALKGQQVVLYFYPKDATPGCTTEGMDFSARFEQFKAANTLIFGVSMDSLKKHEGFKSKQAFPFELISDEEHQLCDLFGVYQLKKNYGKEYMGIVRSTFLIDKDGVLREEWRNVKVAGHVDKVLAAAEALNKG
;
A
#
# COMPACT_ATOMS: atom_id res chain seq x y z
N VAL A 1 5.18 -0.17 13.31
CA VAL A 1 6.18 -0.63 12.33
C VAL A 1 7.10 0.54 11.98
N LYS A 2 8.39 0.35 12.11
CA LYS A 2 9.39 1.35 11.70
C LYS A 2 10.03 0.89 10.40
N LEU A 3 10.04 1.73 9.37
CA LEU A 3 10.65 1.39 8.08
C LEU A 3 12.13 1.06 8.22
N SER A 4 12.84 1.75 9.11
CA SER A 4 14.27 1.49 9.36
C SER A 4 14.53 0.08 9.90
N ALA A 5 13.55 -0.54 10.54
CA ALA A 5 13.68 -1.91 11.05
C ALA A 5 13.50 -2.96 9.95
N LEU A 6 13.09 -2.55 8.76
CA LEU A 6 12.81 -3.45 7.63
C LEU A 6 13.96 -3.54 6.61
N LYS A 7 15.10 -2.91 6.90
CA LYS A 7 16.29 -3.00 6.04
C LYS A 7 16.69 -4.46 5.85
N GLY A 8 17.11 -4.80 4.65
CA GLY A 8 17.43 -6.16 4.25
C GLY A 8 16.33 -6.81 3.42
N GLN A 9 15.14 -6.21 3.39
CA GLN A 9 14.02 -6.66 2.56
C GLN A 9 13.45 -5.49 1.79
N GLN A 10 12.91 -5.76 0.61
CA GLN A 10 12.15 -4.77 -0.15
C GLN A 10 10.80 -4.58 0.52
N VAL A 11 10.22 -3.39 0.39
CA VAL A 11 8.93 -3.05 1.00
C VAL A 11 8.03 -2.40 -0.02
N VAL A 12 6.81 -2.89 -0.11
CA VAL A 12 5.73 -2.25 -0.85
C VAL A 12 4.80 -1.59 0.16
N LEU A 13 4.64 -0.27 0.05
CA LEU A 13 3.63 0.48 0.79
C LEU A 13 2.55 0.90 -0.20
N TYR A 14 1.34 0.39 -0.04
CA TYR A 14 0.25 0.88 -0.87
C TYR A 14 -0.74 1.68 0.00
N PHE A 15 -0.96 2.91 -0.40
CA PHE A 15 -1.86 3.84 0.28
C PHE A 15 -3.23 3.78 -0.40
N TYR A 16 -4.29 3.65 0.39
CA TYR A 16 -5.64 3.55 -0.12
C TYR A 16 -6.61 4.39 0.72
N PRO A 17 -7.71 4.88 0.11
CA PRO A 17 -8.58 5.83 0.78
C PRO A 17 -9.31 5.33 2.02
N LYS A 18 -9.85 4.11 1.99
CA LYS A 18 -10.72 3.64 3.10
C LYS A 18 -10.91 2.13 3.08
N ASP A 19 -10.84 1.50 4.28
CA ASP A 19 -11.12 0.09 4.47
C ASP A 19 -12.52 -0.30 3.97
N ALA A 20 -12.65 -1.52 3.50
CA ALA A 20 -13.92 -2.15 3.13
C ALA A 20 -14.66 -1.49 1.96
N THR A 21 -14.03 -0.56 1.24
CA THR A 21 -14.58 -0.04 -0.02
C THR A 21 -14.26 -0.99 -1.16
N PRO A 22 -15.07 -1.04 -2.26
CA PRO A 22 -14.84 -2.02 -3.33
C PRO A 22 -13.45 -1.99 -3.96
N GLY A 23 -12.95 -0.81 -4.33
CA GLY A 23 -11.63 -0.66 -4.94
C GLY A 23 -10.50 -1.06 -3.99
N CYS A 24 -10.58 -0.68 -2.73
CA CYS A 24 -9.57 -1.02 -1.72
C CYS A 24 -9.59 -2.51 -1.39
N THR A 25 -10.76 -3.13 -1.36
CA THR A 25 -10.91 -4.58 -1.17
C THR A 25 -10.28 -5.33 -2.33
N THR A 26 -10.57 -4.93 -3.57
CA THR A 26 -10.01 -5.56 -4.78
C THR A 26 -8.49 -5.43 -4.79
N GLU A 27 -7.96 -4.27 -4.50
CA GLU A 27 -6.50 -4.04 -4.44
C GLU A 27 -5.84 -4.96 -3.40
N GLY A 28 -6.41 -5.03 -2.20
CA GLY A 28 -5.91 -5.91 -1.14
C GLY A 28 -5.97 -7.38 -1.53
N MET A 29 -7.04 -7.80 -2.20
CA MET A 29 -7.18 -9.18 -2.67
C MET A 29 -6.17 -9.49 -3.78
N ASP A 30 -5.90 -8.56 -4.67
CA ASP A 30 -4.89 -8.73 -5.72
C ASP A 30 -3.49 -8.90 -5.12
N PHE A 31 -3.14 -8.11 -4.12
CA PHE A 31 -1.88 -8.29 -3.38
C PHE A 31 -1.85 -9.64 -2.66
N SER A 32 -2.97 -10.04 -2.03
CA SER A 32 -3.06 -11.32 -1.33
C SER A 32 -2.88 -12.50 -2.27
N ALA A 33 -3.46 -12.45 -3.45
CA ALA A 33 -3.35 -13.52 -4.45
C ALA A 33 -1.90 -13.71 -4.93
N ARG A 34 -1.08 -12.67 -4.82
CA ARG A 34 0.33 -12.69 -5.26
C ARG A 34 1.31 -12.62 -4.10
N PHE A 35 0.83 -12.79 -2.88
CA PHE A 35 1.64 -12.64 -1.66
C PHE A 35 2.89 -13.52 -1.67
N GLU A 36 2.74 -14.80 -2.03
CA GLU A 36 3.87 -15.74 -2.07
C GLU A 36 4.91 -15.33 -3.11
N GLN A 37 4.49 -14.74 -4.22
CA GLN A 37 5.39 -14.25 -5.26
C GLN A 37 6.18 -13.03 -4.76
N PHE A 38 5.55 -12.12 -4.02
CA PHE A 38 6.25 -10.99 -3.39
C PHE A 38 7.24 -11.50 -2.35
N LYS A 39 6.83 -12.47 -1.54
CA LYS A 39 7.69 -13.08 -0.53
C LYS A 39 8.92 -13.74 -1.18
N ALA A 40 8.73 -14.45 -2.29
CA ALA A 40 9.83 -15.06 -3.05
C ALA A 40 10.78 -14.00 -3.63
N ALA A 41 10.30 -12.78 -3.86
CA ALA A 41 11.10 -11.63 -4.31
C ALA A 41 11.67 -10.83 -3.14
N ASN A 42 11.68 -11.39 -1.93
CA ASN A 42 12.19 -10.74 -0.71
C ASN A 42 11.47 -9.40 -0.42
N THR A 43 10.17 -9.36 -0.63
CA THR A 43 9.37 -8.15 -0.54
C THR A 43 8.25 -8.28 0.49
N LEU A 44 8.18 -7.33 1.42
CA LEU A 44 7.08 -7.19 2.37
C LEU A 44 6.02 -6.28 1.79
N ILE A 45 4.77 -6.47 2.18
CA ILE A 45 3.64 -5.66 1.75
C ILE A 45 2.96 -5.05 2.97
N PHE A 46 2.69 -3.75 2.93
CA PHE A 46 1.89 -3.06 3.94
C PHE A 46 0.86 -2.17 3.25
N GLY A 47 -0.40 -2.33 3.64
CA GLY A 47 -1.44 -1.39 3.24
C GLY A 47 -1.52 -0.26 4.26
N VAL A 48 -1.72 0.96 3.80
CA VAL A 48 -1.76 2.15 4.66
C VAL A 48 -3.04 2.95 4.36
N SER A 49 -3.80 3.26 5.40
CA SER A 49 -4.89 4.21 5.31
C SER A 49 -5.04 4.96 6.63
N MET A 50 -5.95 5.91 6.67
CA MET A 50 -6.24 6.70 7.88
C MET A 50 -7.29 6.04 8.76
N ASP A 51 -7.75 4.84 8.43
CA ASP A 51 -8.70 4.09 9.26
C ASP A 51 -8.06 3.67 10.58
N SER A 52 -8.90 3.45 11.60
CA SER A 52 -8.44 3.04 12.92
C SER A 52 -7.89 1.63 12.92
N LEU A 53 -7.09 1.30 13.95
CA LEU A 53 -6.59 -0.07 14.15
C LEU A 53 -7.73 -1.08 14.18
N LYS A 54 -8.83 -0.74 14.84
CA LYS A 54 -10.00 -1.62 14.94
C LYS A 54 -10.60 -1.93 13.58
N LYS A 55 -10.73 -0.92 12.72
CA LYS A 55 -11.23 -1.10 11.34
C LYS A 55 -10.27 -1.97 10.53
N HIS A 56 -8.97 -1.73 10.65
CA HIS A 56 -7.95 -2.54 9.98
C HIS A 56 -7.99 -3.99 10.41
N GLU A 57 -8.14 -4.26 11.70
CA GLU A 57 -8.25 -5.63 12.21
C GLU A 57 -9.47 -6.34 11.63
N GLY A 58 -10.61 -5.67 11.57
CA GLY A 58 -11.83 -6.21 10.98
C GLY A 58 -11.69 -6.45 9.49
N PHE A 59 -11.11 -5.51 8.75
CA PHE A 59 -10.90 -5.62 7.32
C PHE A 59 -9.92 -6.75 6.99
N LYS A 60 -8.78 -6.78 7.66
CA LYS A 60 -7.78 -7.82 7.49
C LYS A 60 -8.35 -9.21 7.78
N SER A 61 -9.08 -9.35 8.88
CA SER A 61 -9.69 -10.61 9.29
C SER A 61 -10.75 -11.09 8.30
N LYS A 62 -11.66 -10.19 7.90
CA LYS A 62 -12.74 -10.50 6.98
C LYS A 62 -12.23 -10.96 5.62
N GLN A 63 -11.19 -10.31 5.10
CA GLN A 63 -10.61 -10.62 3.80
C GLN A 63 -9.46 -11.63 3.88
N ALA A 64 -9.07 -12.05 5.08
CA ALA A 64 -7.96 -12.98 5.31
C ALA A 64 -6.64 -12.51 4.66
N PHE A 65 -6.32 -11.22 4.77
CA PHE A 65 -5.08 -10.68 4.22
C PHE A 65 -3.86 -11.26 4.93
N PRO A 66 -2.87 -11.77 4.19
CA PRO A 66 -1.64 -12.34 4.77
C PRO A 66 -0.60 -11.30 5.17
N PHE A 67 -0.87 -10.02 4.94
CA PHE A 67 0.02 -8.89 5.25
C PHE A 67 -0.63 -7.93 6.23
N GLU A 68 0.17 -7.04 6.80
CA GLU A 68 -0.30 -6.07 7.78
C GLU A 68 -0.85 -4.80 7.14
N LEU A 69 -1.82 -4.19 7.83
CA LEU A 69 -2.35 -2.87 7.50
C LEU A 69 -1.87 -1.88 8.55
N ILE A 70 -1.40 -0.73 8.09
CA ILE A 70 -0.90 0.33 8.98
C ILE A 70 -1.98 1.40 9.15
N SER A 71 -2.31 1.70 10.40
CA SER A 71 -3.24 2.78 10.73
C SER A 71 -2.47 4.10 10.82
N ASP A 72 -2.79 5.03 9.93
CA ASP A 72 -2.17 6.36 9.88
C ASP A 72 -3.23 7.43 10.13
N GLU A 73 -3.93 7.33 11.26
CA GLU A 73 -5.05 8.22 11.60
C GLU A 73 -4.68 9.70 11.59
N GLU A 74 -3.44 10.03 11.93
CA GLU A 74 -2.95 11.40 11.95
C GLU A 74 -2.26 11.81 10.64
N HIS A 75 -2.38 11.01 9.61
CA HIS A 75 -1.85 11.18 8.25
C HIS A 75 -0.36 11.53 8.17
N GLN A 76 0.45 11.08 9.14
CA GLN A 76 1.88 11.34 9.16
C GLN A 76 2.62 10.69 7.98
N LEU A 77 2.38 9.39 7.73
CA LEU A 77 2.95 8.70 6.57
C LEU A 77 2.37 9.23 5.27
N CYS A 78 1.08 9.51 5.25
CA CYS A 78 0.41 10.05 4.06
C CYS A 78 1.02 11.40 3.67
N ASP A 79 1.33 12.26 4.63
CA ASP A 79 1.98 13.56 4.38
C ASP A 79 3.43 13.36 3.91
N LEU A 80 4.15 12.44 4.55
CA LEU A 80 5.54 12.15 4.20
C LEU A 80 5.67 11.70 2.73
N PHE A 81 4.73 10.90 2.24
CA PHE A 81 4.73 10.42 0.86
C PHE A 81 3.94 11.30 -0.10
N GLY A 82 3.34 12.38 0.40
CA GLY A 82 2.62 13.35 -0.42
C GLY A 82 1.32 12.83 -1.01
N VAL A 83 0.66 11.87 -0.35
CA VAL A 83 -0.58 11.25 -0.85
C VAL A 83 -1.85 11.79 -0.20
N TYR A 84 -1.75 12.62 0.84
CA TYR A 84 -2.89 13.26 1.48
C TYR A 84 -3.11 14.60 0.78
N GLN A 85 -4.11 14.64 -0.09
CA GLN A 85 -4.32 15.77 -1.00
C GLN A 85 -5.78 16.19 -1.07
N LEU A 86 -6.00 17.41 -1.58
CA LEU A 86 -7.35 17.90 -1.85
C LEU A 86 -7.96 17.10 -3.01
N LYS A 87 -9.13 16.53 -2.78
CA LYS A 87 -9.88 15.76 -3.77
C LYS A 87 -11.21 16.45 -4.04
N LYS A 88 -11.71 16.32 -5.26
CA LYS A 88 -13.01 16.83 -5.67
C LYS A 88 -13.91 15.69 -6.08
N ASN A 89 -15.14 15.68 -5.57
CA ASN A 89 -16.13 14.68 -5.92
C ASN A 89 -17.52 15.31 -5.89
N TYR A 90 -18.18 15.31 -7.04
CA TYR A 90 -19.54 15.91 -7.19
C TYR A 90 -19.61 17.35 -6.68
N GLY A 91 -18.63 18.17 -7.01
CA GLY A 91 -18.58 19.57 -6.61
C GLY A 91 -18.16 19.83 -5.17
N LYS A 92 -17.90 18.79 -4.40
CA LYS A 92 -17.40 18.91 -3.02
C LYS A 92 -15.89 18.72 -2.99
N GLU A 93 -15.22 19.54 -2.19
CA GLU A 93 -13.78 19.43 -1.95
C GLU A 93 -13.53 18.84 -0.57
N TYR A 94 -12.58 17.92 -0.46
CA TYR A 94 -12.21 17.30 0.80
C TYR A 94 -10.77 16.80 0.74
N MET A 95 -10.12 16.71 1.90
CA MET A 95 -8.79 16.12 2.00
C MET A 95 -8.92 14.59 2.10
N GLY A 96 -8.10 13.88 1.36
CA GLY A 96 -8.13 12.42 1.38
C GLY A 96 -6.89 11.83 0.74
N ILE A 97 -6.77 10.50 0.85
CA ILE A 97 -5.64 9.77 0.29
C ILE A 97 -5.86 9.56 -1.20
N VAL A 98 -4.86 9.97 -2.00
CA VAL A 98 -4.77 9.60 -3.42
C VAL A 98 -4.14 8.22 -3.48
N ARG A 99 -4.84 7.24 -4.04
CA ARG A 99 -4.37 5.85 -4.14
C ARG A 99 -2.99 5.81 -4.80
N SER A 100 -2.00 5.32 -4.07
CA SER A 100 -0.60 5.34 -4.51
C SER A 100 0.14 4.13 -3.95
N THR A 101 1.17 3.70 -4.65
CA THR A 101 2.01 2.59 -4.20
C THR A 101 3.48 2.98 -4.34
N PHE A 102 4.29 2.56 -3.40
CA PHE A 102 5.72 2.86 -3.35
C PHE A 102 6.51 1.58 -3.15
N LEU A 103 7.57 1.40 -3.92
CA LEU A 103 8.49 0.28 -3.79
C LEU A 103 9.81 0.79 -3.24
N ILE A 104 10.20 0.28 -2.08
CA ILE A 104 11.40 0.67 -1.35
C ILE A 104 12.35 -0.52 -1.36
N ASP A 105 13.63 -0.27 -1.67
CA ASP A 105 14.61 -1.35 -1.75
C ASP A 105 15.11 -1.78 -0.35
N LYS A 106 15.96 -2.82 -0.33
CA LYS A 106 16.50 -3.39 0.90
C LYS A 106 17.35 -2.42 1.72
N ASP A 107 17.80 -1.33 1.12
CA ASP A 107 18.60 -0.31 1.79
C ASP A 107 17.73 0.87 2.28
N GLY A 108 16.42 0.78 2.07
CA GLY A 108 15.48 1.82 2.51
C GLY A 108 15.32 2.96 1.52
N VAL A 109 15.75 2.80 0.28
CA VAL A 109 15.67 3.82 -0.77
C VAL A 109 14.43 3.61 -1.62
N LEU A 110 13.66 4.68 -1.85
CA LEU A 110 12.49 4.63 -2.74
C LEU A 110 12.97 4.44 -4.19
N ARG A 111 12.51 3.37 -4.83
CA ARG A 111 12.95 3.02 -6.18
C ARG A 111 11.88 3.22 -7.25
N GLU A 112 10.62 2.99 -6.91
CA GLU A 112 9.51 3.16 -7.83
C GLU A 112 8.32 3.75 -7.10
N GLU A 113 7.52 4.55 -7.82
CA GLU A 113 6.25 5.06 -7.28
C GLU A 113 5.17 5.05 -8.36
N TRP A 114 3.95 4.76 -7.93
CA TRP A 114 2.75 4.81 -8.75
C TRP A 114 1.76 5.70 -8.03
N ARG A 115 1.37 6.80 -8.64
CA ARG A 115 0.42 7.76 -8.06
C ARG A 115 -0.87 7.77 -8.84
N ASN A 116 -1.96 8.11 -8.17
CA ASN A 116 -3.30 8.13 -8.77
C ASN A 116 -3.63 6.80 -9.46
N VAL A 117 -3.46 5.73 -8.71
CA VAL A 117 -3.52 4.35 -9.20
C VAL A 117 -4.94 3.93 -9.57
N LYS A 118 -5.05 3.23 -10.70
CA LYS A 118 -6.23 2.45 -11.05
C LYS A 118 -5.94 1.00 -10.69
N VAL A 119 -6.86 0.35 -9.99
CA VAL A 119 -6.63 -0.98 -9.42
C VAL A 119 -6.39 -2.07 -10.47
N ALA A 120 -7.10 -2.02 -11.59
CA ALA A 120 -7.00 -3.05 -12.63
C ALA A 120 -5.56 -3.21 -13.16
N GLY A 121 -4.97 -4.38 -12.97
CA GLY A 121 -3.62 -4.70 -13.44
C GLY A 121 -2.48 -4.04 -12.67
N HIS A 122 -2.79 -3.23 -11.66
CA HIS A 122 -1.77 -2.49 -10.90
C HIS A 122 -0.81 -3.41 -10.14
N VAL A 123 -1.34 -4.38 -9.41
CA VAL A 123 -0.54 -5.26 -8.57
C VAL A 123 0.45 -6.09 -9.39
N ASP A 124 0.08 -6.49 -10.60
CA ASP A 124 1.00 -7.19 -11.50
C ASP A 124 2.20 -6.33 -11.88
N LYS A 125 1.98 -5.04 -12.10
CA LYS A 125 3.06 -4.07 -12.40
C LYS A 125 4.00 -3.91 -11.20
N VAL A 126 3.43 -3.83 -10.00
CA VAL A 126 4.21 -3.70 -8.76
C VAL A 126 5.05 -4.97 -8.54
N LEU A 127 4.45 -6.14 -8.74
CA LEU A 127 5.16 -7.42 -8.60
C LEU A 127 6.32 -7.51 -9.59
N ALA A 128 6.10 -7.17 -10.86
CA ALA A 128 7.14 -7.19 -11.88
C ALA A 128 8.31 -6.27 -11.50
N ALA A 129 8.01 -5.07 -10.98
CA ALA A 129 9.03 -4.13 -10.52
C ALA A 129 9.81 -4.68 -9.32
N ALA A 130 9.12 -5.30 -8.35
CA ALA A 130 9.75 -5.90 -7.17
C ALA A 130 10.66 -7.07 -7.56
N GLU A 131 10.22 -7.91 -8.48
CA GLU A 131 11.02 -9.03 -8.98
C GLU A 131 12.27 -8.56 -9.72
N ALA A 132 12.11 -7.55 -10.59
CA ALA A 132 13.23 -6.97 -11.33
C ALA A 132 14.26 -6.34 -10.39
N LEU A 133 13.81 -5.61 -9.38
CA LEU A 133 14.68 -4.98 -8.39
C LEU A 133 15.42 -6.00 -7.55
N ASN A 134 14.75 -7.11 -7.19
CA ASN A 134 15.37 -8.17 -6.39
C ASN A 134 16.48 -8.91 -7.13
N LYS A 135 16.39 -8.97 -8.46
CA LYS A 135 17.42 -9.59 -9.31
C LYS A 135 18.65 -8.71 -9.51
N GLY A 136 18.45 -7.42 -9.38
CA GLY A 136 19.53 -6.44 -9.49
C GLY A 136 20.25 -6.27 -8.17
#